data_c69aea2dec568409caa594d68918c21e
#
_entry.id   c69aea2dec568409caa594d68918c21e
#
_cell.length_a   1.000
_cell.length_b   1.000
_cell.length_c   1.000
_cell.angle_alpha   90.00
_cell.angle_beta   90.00
_cell.angle_gamma   90.00
#
_symmetry.space_group_name_H-M   'P 1'
#
loop_
_entity.id
_entity.type
_entity.pdbx_description
1 polymer ?
#
loop_
_entity_poly.entity_id
_entity_poly.type
_entity_poly.pdbx_seq_one_letter_code
_entity_poly.pdbx_strand_id
1 'polypeptide(L)'
;NTNYMTYNFWWNQGAKRVVSARELSLEEIKEIREHIPDEMEIETFMHGAMCISYSGRCLLSSFLTGRDANRGACTHPCRWKYAVVEENRPGQYMPVYENERGTYIFNSKDLCMIEHIPEMVSSGIDSFKIEGRMKTALYVATVARTYRLAIDDFIEDPEKYKARIPFYKSEISKCTYRQYTTCLLYTSPS
;
A
#
# COMPACT_ATOMS: atom_id res chain seq x y z
N ASN A 1 12.36 3.68 1.90
CA ASN A 1 13.41 3.80 0.88
C ASN A 1 12.78 4.29 -0.41
N THR A 2 13.25 5.43 -0.95
CA THR A 2 12.62 6.14 -2.07
C THR A 2 13.56 6.35 -3.25
N ASN A 3 14.81 5.84 -3.19
CA ASN A 3 15.77 5.96 -4.29
C ASN A 3 16.87 4.90 -4.18
N TYR A 4 17.56 4.61 -5.29
CA TYR A 4 18.62 3.59 -5.36
C TYR A 4 19.80 3.86 -4.42
N MET A 5 20.08 5.12 -4.05
CA MET A 5 21.16 5.44 -3.11
C MET A 5 20.92 4.82 -1.74
N THR A 6 19.66 4.87 -1.25
CA THR A 6 19.29 4.24 0.03
C THR A 6 19.30 2.71 -0.05
N TYR A 7 18.97 2.13 -1.20
CA TYR A 7 19.10 0.68 -1.41
C TYR A 7 20.56 0.24 -1.37
N ASN A 8 21.44 0.91 -2.10
CA ASN A 8 22.87 0.64 -2.08
C ASN A 8 23.49 0.84 -0.69
N PHE A 9 23.04 1.84 0.06
CA PHE A 9 23.44 2.00 1.46
C PHE A 9 23.10 0.75 2.29
N TRP A 10 21.86 0.27 2.21
CA TRP A 10 21.44 -0.92 2.95
C TRP A 10 22.12 -2.20 2.49
N TRP A 11 22.37 -2.33 1.19
CA TRP A 11 23.18 -3.43 0.65
C TRP A 11 24.56 -3.49 1.29
N ASN A 12 25.23 -2.36 1.36
CA ASN A 12 26.55 -2.25 1.99
C ASN A 12 26.52 -2.52 3.51
N GLN A 13 25.36 -2.42 4.16
CA GLN A 13 25.14 -2.82 5.54
C GLN A 13 24.72 -4.32 5.67
N GLY A 14 24.70 -5.06 4.56
CA GLY A 14 24.40 -6.50 4.56
C GLY A 14 22.93 -6.87 4.38
N ALA A 15 22.03 -5.89 4.11
CA ALA A 15 20.63 -6.19 3.80
C ALA A 15 20.52 -6.86 2.44
N LYS A 16 19.81 -7.99 2.36
CA LYS A 16 19.55 -8.72 1.12
C LYS A 16 18.27 -8.29 0.42
N ARG A 17 17.30 -7.79 1.19
CA ARG A 17 16.00 -7.31 0.67
C ARG A 17 15.66 -5.97 1.28
N VAL A 18 15.15 -5.06 0.47
CA VAL A 18 14.69 -3.74 0.89
C VAL A 18 13.23 -3.54 0.50
N VAL A 19 12.43 -3.04 1.45
CA VAL A 19 11.03 -2.68 1.20
C VAL A 19 10.96 -1.28 0.63
N SER A 20 10.34 -1.15 -0.56
CA SER A 20 10.05 0.12 -1.22
C SER A 20 9.11 0.98 -0.37
N ALA A 21 9.31 2.27 -0.40
CA ALA A 21 8.31 3.20 0.09
C ALA A 21 7.05 3.13 -0.79
N ARG A 22 5.89 3.42 -0.20
CA ARG A 22 4.60 3.37 -0.90
C ARG A 22 4.38 4.55 -1.85
N GLU A 23 5.24 5.52 -1.78
CA GLU A 23 5.25 6.75 -2.59
C GLU A 23 5.85 6.55 -3.98
N LEU A 24 6.55 5.43 -4.22
CA LEU A 24 7.19 5.15 -5.50
C LEU A 24 6.19 4.67 -6.56
N SER A 25 6.37 5.14 -7.79
CA SER A 25 5.76 4.58 -8.99
C SER A 25 6.48 3.31 -9.47
N LEU A 26 5.86 2.57 -10.39
CA LEU A 26 6.52 1.40 -11.00
C LEU A 26 7.74 1.80 -11.85
N GLU A 27 7.70 2.97 -12.48
CA GLU A 27 8.81 3.54 -13.24
C GLU A 27 10.01 3.82 -12.34
N GLU A 28 9.79 4.46 -11.18
CA GLU A 28 10.85 4.70 -10.19
C GLU A 28 11.41 3.39 -9.61
N ILE A 29 10.59 2.36 -9.47
CA ILE A 29 11.05 1.03 -9.03
C ILE A 29 11.94 0.39 -10.11
N LYS A 30 11.60 0.50 -11.39
CA LYS A 30 12.45 0.06 -12.50
C LYS A 30 13.78 0.78 -12.51
N GLU A 31 13.77 2.11 -12.35
CA GLU A 31 15.01 2.89 -12.26
C GLU A 31 15.87 2.42 -11.07
N ILE A 32 15.26 2.16 -9.92
CA ILE A 32 15.98 1.61 -8.77
C ILE A 32 16.61 0.26 -9.12
N ARG A 33 15.89 -0.65 -9.77
CA ARG A 33 16.40 -1.97 -10.19
C ARG A 33 17.64 -1.86 -11.07
N GLU A 34 17.67 -0.90 -11.98
CA GLU A 34 18.81 -0.68 -12.90
C GLU A 34 20.07 -0.19 -12.19
N HIS A 35 19.96 0.34 -10.97
CA HIS A 35 21.06 0.99 -10.24
C HIS A 35 21.48 0.27 -8.95
N ILE A 36 20.96 -0.93 -8.69
CA ILE A 36 21.30 -1.76 -7.53
C ILE A 36 21.85 -3.12 -7.98
N PRO A 37 22.60 -3.86 -7.12
CA PRO A 37 23.07 -5.20 -7.43
C PRO A 37 21.93 -6.17 -7.78
N ASP A 38 22.16 -7.07 -8.73
CA ASP A 38 21.16 -8.07 -9.17
C ASP A 38 20.72 -8.99 -8.03
N GLU A 39 21.62 -9.29 -7.09
CA GLU A 39 21.36 -10.14 -5.95
C GLU A 39 20.55 -9.44 -4.84
N MET A 40 20.33 -8.14 -4.95
CA MET A 40 19.52 -7.38 -4.00
C MET A 40 18.05 -7.46 -4.37
N GLU A 41 17.22 -7.96 -3.44
CA GLU A 41 15.80 -8.10 -3.67
C GLU A 41 15.00 -6.82 -3.33
N ILE A 42 14.04 -6.50 -4.17
CA ILE A 42 13.06 -5.44 -3.97
C ILE A 42 11.74 -6.05 -3.48
N GLU A 43 11.25 -5.59 -2.32
CA GLU A 43 9.91 -5.93 -1.83
C GLU A 43 8.99 -4.71 -1.95
N THR A 44 7.79 -4.88 -2.52
CA THR A 44 6.83 -3.79 -2.73
C THR A 44 5.44 -4.19 -2.25
N PHE A 45 4.72 -3.24 -1.66
CA PHE A 45 3.31 -3.47 -1.31
C PHE A 45 2.46 -3.63 -2.56
N MET A 46 1.60 -4.65 -2.57
CA MET A 46 0.65 -4.90 -3.64
C MET A 46 -0.82 -4.84 -3.19
N HIS A 47 -1.08 -4.92 -1.88
CA HIS A 47 -2.44 -4.89 -1.36
C HIS A 47 -2.50 -4.41 0.08
N GLY A 48 -3.63 -3.77 0.42
CA GLY A 48 -4.02 -3.45 1.77
C GLY A 48 -3.98 -1.97 2.09
N ALA A 49 -3.97 -1.68 3.36
CA ALA A 49 -4.12 -0.33 3.87
C ALA A 49 -2.98 0.61 3.49
N MET A 50 -3.30 1.73 2.86
CA MET A 50 -2.34 2.81 2.59
C MET A 50 -2.24 3.77 3.78
N CYS A 51 -1.10 4.45 3.90
CA CYS A 51 -0.87 5.49 4.89
C CYS A 51 -1.24 6.86 4.30
N ILE A 52 -1.86 7.72 5.12
CA ILE A 52 -2.14 9.13 4.75
C ILE A 52 -0.87 10.00 4.77
N SER A 53 0.13 9.58 5.55
CA SER A 53 1.38 10.32 5.72
C SER A 53 2.50 9.70 4.91
N TYR A 54 3.50 10.51 4.60
CA TYR A 54 4.77 10.05 4.06
C TYR A 54 5.38 8.94 4.94
N SER A 55 5.94 7.93 4.32
CA SER A 55 6.47 6.73 5.00
C SER A 55 7.50 7.11 6.07
N GLY A 56 7.27 6.63 7.31
CA GLY A 56 8.14 6.89 8.45
C GLY A 56 8.05 8.31 9.05
N ARG A 57 7.02 9.10 8.72
CA ARG A 57 6.87 10.49 9.19
C ARG A 57 5.60 10.76 10.00
N CYS A 58 4.73 9.76 10.17
CA CYS A 58 3.47 9.95 10.89
C CYS A 58 3.67 9.98 12.40
N LEU A 59 3.17 11.03 13.05
CA LEU A 59 3.12 11.16 14.50
C LEU A 59 1.72 10.99 15.08
N LEU A 60 0.69 10.86 14.24
CA LEU A 60 -0.72 10.89 14.64
C LEU A 60 -1.06 9.78 15.65
N SER A 61 -0.59 8.55 15.39
CA SER A 61 -0.82 7.42 16.31
C SER A 61 -0.13 7.62 17.65
N SER A 62 1.11 8.11 17.62
CA SER A 62 1.86 8.41 18.84
C SER A 62 1.17 9.50 19.66
N PHE A 63 0.73 10.57 19.00
CA PHE A 63 0.06 11.70 19.65
C PHE A 63 -1.28 11.29 20.28
N LEU A 64 -2.14 10.58 19.55
CA LEU A 64 -3.50 10.25 20.00
C LEU A 64 -3.57 9.03 20.92
N THR A 65 -2.64 8.09 20.81
CA THR A 65 -2.73 6.79 21.50
C THR A 65 -1.47 6.35 22.24
N GLY A 66 -0.40 7.16 22.21
CA GLY A 66 0.87 6.79 22.78
C GLY A 66 1.62 5.67 22.04
N ARG A 67 1.08 5.19 20.88
CA ARG A 67 1.67 4.09 20.10
C ARG A 67 2.35 4.62 18.84
N ASP A 68 3.66 4.40 18.76
CA ASP A 68 4.47 4.94 17.68
C ASP A 68 4.27 4.16 16.36
N ALA A 69 3.71 4.85 15.36
CA ALA A 69 3.49 4.31 14.03
C ALA A 69 4.80 3.94 13.31
N ASN A 70 5.86 4.73 13.53
CA ASN A 70 7.14 4.54 12.87
C ASN A 70 7.92 3.33 13.43
N ARG A 71 7.52 2.86 14.62
CA ARG A 71 8.03 1.63 15.27
C ARG A 71 7.11 0.42 15.05
N GLY A 72 6.21 0.50 14.09
CA GLY A 72 5.30 -0.59 13.76
C GLY A 72 4.06 -0.72 14.65
N ALA A 73 3.79 0.22 15.55
CA ALA A 73 2.68 0.14 16.52
C ALA A 73 1.46 0.99 16.16
N CYS A 74 1.30 1.38 14.88
CA CYS A 74 0.22 2.23 14.42
C CYS A 74 -1.18 1.67 14.75
N THR A 75 -2.04 2.50 15.36
CA THR A 75 -3.45 2.19 15.66
C THR A 75 -4.41 2.66 14.59
N HIS A 76 -3.90 3.20 13.47
CA HIS A 76 -4.66 3.73 12.35
C HIS A 76 -5.64 4.85 12.70
N PRO A 77 -5.27 5.86 13.51
CA PRO A 77 -6.20 6.92 13.88
C PRO A 77 -6.66 7.74 12.67
N CYS A 78 -5.84 7.82 11.60
CA CYS A 78 -6.24 8.46 10.34
C CYS A 78 -7.50 7.84 9.68
N ARG A 79 -8.02 6.73 10.21
CA ARG A 79 -9.21 6.03 9.71
C ARG A 79 -10.41 6.17 10.63
N TRP A 80 -10.26 6.87 11.75
CA TRP A 80 -11.38 7.18 12.63
C TRP A 80 -12.24 8.27 12.00
N LYS A 81 -13.49 8.35 12.44
CA LYS A 81 -14.37 9.44 12.04
C LYS A 81 -14.04 10.68 12.87
N TYR A 82 -13.83 11.78 12.20
CA TYR A 82 -13.55 13.08 12.83
C TYR A 82 -14.60 14.11 12.45
N ALA A 83 -14.73 15.10 13.31
CA ALA A 83 -15.43 16.34 13.02
C ALA A 83 -14.59 17.52 13.54
N VAL A 84 -14.65 18.63 12.84
CA VAL A 84 -14.05 19.90 13.30
C VAL A 84 -15.09 20.64 14.11
N VAL A 85 -14.66 21.23 15.23
CA VAL A 85 -15.48 22.09 16.08
C VAL A 85 -14.79 23.44 16.15
N GLU A 86 -15.51 24.50 15.86
CA GLU A 86 -15.04 25.88 16.07
C GLU A 86 -15.24 26.25 17.53
N GLU A 87 -14.20 26.86 18.15
CA GLU A 87 -14.13 27.09 19.60
C GLU A 87 -15.34 27.90 20.14
N ASN A 88 -15.79 28.91 19.39
CA ASN A 88 -16.91 29.77 19.77
C ASN A 88 -18.28 29.18 19.41
N ARG A 89 -18.34 27.97 18.85
CA ARG A 89 -19.56 27.26 18.46
C ARG A 89 -19.57 25.84 19.01
N PRO A 90 -19.47 25.65 20.32
CA PRO A 90 -19.46 24.33 20.95
C PRO A 90 -20.73 23.56 20.62
N GLY A 91 -20.60 22.29 20.25
CA GLY A 91 -21.71 21.42 19.88
C GLY A 91 -22.14 21.47 18.42
N GLN A 92 -21.56 22.36 17.60
CA GLN A 92 -21.73 22.34 16.15
C GLN A 92 -20.58 21.55 15.51
N TYR A 93 -20.84 20.28 15.21
CA TYR A 93 -19.85 19.40 14.59
C TYR A 93 -19.88 19.56 13.07
N MET A 94 -18.77 19.99 12.50
CA MET A 94 -18.55 20.06 11.05
C MET A 94 -17.87 18.76 10.60
N PRO A 95 -18.59 17.83 9.95
CA PRO A 95 -18.00 16.58 9.52
C PRO A 95 -16.92 16.83 8.44
N VAL A 96 -15.90 16.00 8.46
CA VAL A 96 -14.79 16.06 7.51
C VAL A 96 -14.99 15.00 6.44
N TYR A 97 -15.03 15.40 5.18
CA TYR A 97 -15.27 14.53 4.03
C TYR A 97 -14.10 14.57 3.04
N GLU A 98 -14.02 13.56 2.20
CA GLU A 98 -13.15 13.52 1.03
C GLU A 98 -14.03 13.53 -0.24
N ASN A 99 -13.65 14.32 -1.24
CA ASN A 99 -14.26 14.29 -2.57
C ASN A 99 -13.17 14.42 -3.66
N GLU A 100 -13.57 14.42 -4.94
CA GLU A 100 -12.67 14.46 -6.09
C GLU A 100 -11.80 15.73 -6.19
N ARG A 101 -12.05 16.75 -5.37
CA ARG A 101 -11.38 18.06 -5.42
C ARG A 101 -10.36 18.27 -4.28
N GLY A 102 -10.24 17.34 -3.34
CA GLY A 102 -9.25 17.46 -2.27
C GLY A 102 -9.48 16.54 -1.08
N THR A 103 -8.40 16.30 -0.33
CA THR A 103 -8.41 15.48 0.89
C THR A 103 -8.89 16.33 2.04
N TYR A 104 -10.03 15.98 2.55
CA TYR A 104 -10.57 16.54 3.80
C TYR A 104 -10.23 15.61 4.95
N ILE A 105 -8.95 15.54 5.28
CA ILE A 105 -8.35 14.84 6.42
C ILE A 105 -8.84 13.39 6.66
N PHE A 106 -7.94 12.40 6.50
CA PHE A 106 -7.97 11.06 7.08
C PHE A 106 -8.81 9.95 6.43
N ASN A 107 -8.86 9.82 5.12
CA ASN A 107 -9.45 8.60 4.54
C ASN A 107 -8.67 8.05 3.33
N SER A 108 -7.45 7.56 3.56
CA SER A 108 -6.70 6.91 2.48
C SER A 108 -7.42 5.64 2.00
N LYS A 109 -7.55 5.49 0.68
CA LYS A 109 -8.07 4.29 0.02
C LYS A 109 -7.15 3.09 0.29
N ASP A 110 -7.64 1.89 0.10
CA ASP A 110 -6.81 0.68 0.22
C ASP A 110 -6.17 0.36 -1.15
N LEU A 111 -4.88 -0.03 -1.14
CA LEU A 111 -4.16 -0.45 -2.34
C LEU A 111 -4.71 -1.79 -2.84
N CYS A 112 -4.89 -1.93 -4.16
CA CYS A 112 -5.19 -3.19 -4.81
C CYS A 112 -4.57 -3.25 -6.20
N MET A 113 -3.55 -4.09 -6.38
CA MET A 113 -2.81 -4.29 -7.62
C MET A 113 -3.17 -5.58 -8.34
N ILE A 114 -4.34 -6.19 -8.05
CA ILE A 114 -4.72 -7.51 -8.58
C ILE A 114 -4.86 -7.52 -10.11
N GLU A 115 -5.13 -6.38 -10.73
CA GLU A 115 -5.24 -6.21 -12.18
C GLU A 115 -3.89 -5.88 -12.85
N HIS A 116 -2.84 -5.64 -12.06
CA HIS A 116 -1.54 -5.13 -12.50
C HIS A 116 -0.37 -6.08 -12.15
N ILE A 117 -0.65 -7.37 -11.99
CA ILE A 117 0.38 -8.39 -11.72
C ILE A 117 1.46 -8.42 -12.81
N PRO A 118 1.11 -8.38 -14.12
CA PRO A 118 2.12 -8.37 -15.18
C PRO A 118 3.09 -7.20 -15.08
N GLU A 119 2.57 -5.99 -14.83
CA GLU A 119 3.37 -4.77 -14.71
C GLU A 119 4.28 -4.81 -13.49
N MET A 120 3.78 -5.30 -12.36
CA MET A 120 4.57 -5.46 -11.14
C MET A 120 5.71 -6.48 -11.33
N VAL A 121 5.43 -7.62 -11.97
CA VAL A 121 6.45 -8.64 -12.27
C VAL A 121 7.50 -8.07 -13.22
N SER A 122 7.09 -7.35 -14.27
CA SER A 122 8.02 -6.76 -15.25
C SER A 122 8.83 -5.59 -14.71
N SER A 123 8.48 -5.06 -13.53
CA SER A 123 9.21 -3.96 -12.88
C SER A 123 10.41 -4.43 -12.05
N GLY A 124 10.74 -5.72 -12.06
CA GLY A 124 11.88 -6.27 -11.32
C GLY A 124 11.65 -6.37 -9.81
N ILE A 125 10.39 -6.50 -9.38
CA ILE A 125 10.00 -6.71 -7.98
C ILE A 125 10.12 -8.20 -7.66
N ASP A 126 10.88 -8.54 -6.62
CA ASP A 126 11.14 -9.92 -6.21
C ASP A 126 10.14 -10.44 -5.18
N SER A 127 9.56 -9.54 -4.40
CA SER A 127 8.65 -9.91 -3.31
C SER A 127 7.45 -8.98 -3.22
N PHE A 128 6.26 -9.58 -3.16
CA PHE A 128 5.00 -8.85 -3.05
C PHE A 128 4.46 -8.89 -1.62
N LYS A 129 4.21 -7.71 -1.07
CA LYS A 129 3.77 -7.54 0.32
C LYS A 129 2.30 -7.20 0.44
N ILE A 130 1.59 -7.94 1.28
CA ILE A 130 0.20 -7.66 1.65
C ILE A 130 0.18 -7.03 3.05
N GLU A 131 -0.43 -5.84 3.18
CA GLU A 131 -0.66 -5.20 4.48
C GLU A 131 -1.97 -5.72 5.09
N GLY A 132 -1.86 -6.39 6.22
CA GLY A 132 -3.00 -6.97 6.93
C GLY A 132 -2.85 -6.98 8.44
N ARG A 133 -1.88 -6.26 9.01
CA ARG A 133 -1.58 -6.31 10.47
C ARG A 133 -2.80 -6.02 11.35
N MET A 134 -3.63 -5.06 10.97
CA MET A 134 -4.85 -4.68 11.71
C MET A 134 -6.12 -5.34 11.14
N LYS A 135 -5.96 -6.33 10.27
CA LYS A 135 -7.05 -7.08 9.66
C LYS A 135 -7.20 -8.45 10.34
N THR A 136 -8.32 -9.12 10.08
CA THR A 136 -8.56 -10.48 10.60
C THR A 136 -7.71 -11.52 9.87
N ALA A 137 -7.49 -12.67 10.49
CA ALA A 137 -6.81 -13.81 9.84
C ALA A 137 -7.54 -14.23 8.55
N LEU A 138 -8.88 -14.21 8.55
CA LEU A 138 -9.68 -14.51 7.37
C LEU A 138 -9.40 -13.53 6.22
N TYR A 139 -9.28 -12.24 6.51
CA TYR A 139 -8.90 -11.25 5.50
C TYR A 139 -7.54 -11.59 4.87
N VAL A 140 -6.53 -11.83 5.70
CA VAL A 140 -5.17 -12.13 5.21
C VAL A 140 -5.18 -13.42 4.39
N ALA A 141 -5.86 -14.47 4.86
CA ALA A 141 -5.96 -15.74 4.14
C ALA A 141 -6.66 -15.59 2.77
N THR A 142 -7.79 -14.87 2.73
CA THR A 142 -8.56 -14.66 1.49
C THR A 142 -7.74 -13.85 0.49
N VAL A 143 -7.14 -12.75 0.91
CA VAL A 143 -6.33 -11.89 0.03
C VAL A 143 -5.10 -12.65 -0.47
N ALA A 144 -4.33 -13.28 0.43
CA ALA A 144 -3.12 -14.01 0.05
C ALA A 144 -3.43 -15.17 -0.91
N ARG A 145 -4.49 -15.95 -0.65
CA ARG A 145 -4.96 -17.01 -1.55
C ARG A 145 -5.32 -16.46 -2.93
N THR A 146 -6.04 -15.35 -2.98
CA THR A 146 -6.49 -14.76 -4.26
C THR A 146 -5.31 -14.27 -5.08
N TYR A 147 -4.36 -13.56 -4.46
CA TYR A 147 -3.14 -13.13 -5.14
C TYR A 147 -2.26 -14.31 -5.58
N ARG A 148 -2.14 -15.36 -4.74
CA ARG A 148 -1.40 -16.55 -5.13
C ARG A 148 -1.99 -17.21 -6.38
N LEU A 149 -3.32 -17.39 -6.42
CA LEU A 149 -4.01 -17.90 -7.59
C LEU A 149 -3.80 -17.03 -8.83
N ALA A 150 -3.89 -15.71 -8.68
CA ALA A 150 -3.72 -14.79 -9.80
C ALA A 150 -2.28 -14.81 -10.36
N ILE A 151 -1.28 -14.91 -9.48
CA ILE A 151 0.13 -15.02 -9.88
C ILE A 151 0.39 -16.37 -10.55
N ASP A 152 -0.13 -17.47 -10.01
CA ASP A 152 0.03 -18.81 -10.60
C ASP A 152 -0.63 -18.87 -11.98
N ASP A 153 -1.85 -18.36 -12.12
CA ASP A 153 -2.55 -18.28 -13.40
C ASP A 153 -1.78 -17.42 -14.42
N PHE A 154 -1.18 -16.29 -13.98
CA PHE A 154 -0.38 -15.45 -14.86
C PHE A 154 0.91 -16.15 -15.33
N ILE A 155 1.58 -16.88 -14.45
CA ILE A 155 2.79 -17.64 -14.79
C ILE A 155 2.47 -18.79 -15.74
N GLU A 156 1.36 -19.48 -15.53
CA GLU A 156 0.91 -20.60 -16.37
C GLU A 156 0.44 -20.13 -17.75
N ASP A 157 -0.44 -19.13 -17.79
CA ASP A 157 -1.01 -18.56 -19.00
C ASP A 157 -1.54 -17.13 -18.74
N PRO A 158 -0.89 -16.09 -19.30
CA PRO A 158 -1.33 -14.70 -19.16
C PRO A 158 -2.78 -14.45 -19.62
N GLU A 159 -3.29 -15.17 -20.62
CA GLU A 159 -4.67 -15.02 -21.07
C GLU A 159 -5.66 -15.63 -20.07
N LYS A 160 -5.31 -16.74 -19.43
CA LYS A 160 -6.06 -17.31 -18.31
C LYS A 160 -6.19 -16.30 -17.16
N TYR A 161 -5.08 -15.67 -16.79
CA TYR A 161 -5.10 -14.62 -15.77
C TYR A 161 -6.05 -13.49 -16.14
N LYS A 162 -5.94 -12.94 -17.37
CA LYS A 162 -6.79 -11.84 -17.85
C LYS A 162 -8.28 -12.21 -17.80
N ALA A 163 -8.62 -13.40 -18.28
CA ALA A 163 -10.00 -13.89 -18.27
C ALA A 163 -10.60 -14.03 -16.87
N ARG A 164 -9.74 -14.27 -15.85
CA ARG A 164 -10.14 -14.47 -14.46
C ARG A 164 -10.08 -13.23 -13.58
N ILE A 165 -9.68 -12.08 -14.08
CA ILE A 165 -9.66 -10.82 -13.31
C ILE A 165 -11.00 -10.54 -12.58
N PRO A 166 -12.18 -10.69 -13.20
CA PRO A 166 -13.45 -10.49 -12.49
C PRO A 166 -13.64 -11.43 -11.29
N PHE A 167 -13.17 -12.68 -11.39
CA PHE A 167 -13.19 -13.63 -10.29
C PHE A 167 -12.30 -13.18 -9.13
N TYR A 168 -11.05 -12.77 -9.38
CA TYR A 168 -10.15 -12.31 -8.32
C TYR A 168 -10.71 -11.07 -7.62
N LYS A 169 -11.25 -10.12 -8.37
CA LYS A 169 -11.91 -8.92 -7.81
C LYS A 169 -13.09 -9.30 -6.93
N SER A 170 -13.91 -10.26 -7.36
CA SER A 170 -15.03 -10.79 -6.57
C SER A 170 -14.55 -11.41 -5.25
N GLU A 171 -13.49 -12.24 -5.27
CA GLU A 171 -12.94 -12.87 -4.06
C GLU A 171 -12.43 -11.82 -3.07
N ILE A 172 -11.65 -10.84 -3.55
CA ILE A 172 -11.12 -9.75 -2.71
C ILE A 172 -12.26 -8.89 -2.15
N SER A 173 -13.33 -8.64 -2.89
CA SER A 173 -14.46 -7.83 -2.45
C SER A 173 -15.28 -8.45 -1.31
N LYS A 174 -15.12 -9.74 -1.03
CA LYS A 174 -15.73 -10.40 0.13
C LYS A 174 -15.12 -9.97 1.47
N CYS A 175 -13.94 -9.36 1.43
CA CYS A 175 -13.26 -8.84 2.61
C CYS A 175 -13.71 -7.40 2.90
N THR A 176 -13.64 -6.99 4.18
CA THR A 176 -13.87 -5.59 4.54
C THR A 176 -12.73 -4.72 4.01
N TYR A 177 -13.04 -3.84 3.06
CA TYR A 177 -12.09 -2.92 2.45
C TYR A 177 -12.67 -1.51 2.38
N ARG A 178 -11.80 -0.55 2.14
CA ARG A 178 -12.16 0.79 1.68
C ARG A 178 -12.13 0.81 0.15
N GLN A 179 -12.62 1.90 -0.44
CA GLN A 179 -12.52 2.06 -1.89
C GLN A 179 -11.08 1.77 -2.37
N TYR A 180 -10.93 0.91 -3.37
CA TYR A 180 -9.63 0.52 -3.88
C TYR A 180 -9.02 1.58 -4.80
N THR A 181 -7.69 1.59 -4.82
CA THR A 181 -6.85 2.42 -5.70
C THR A 181 -5.58 1.66 -6.07
N THR A 182 -4.98 2.02 -7.18
CA THR A 182 -3.62 1.59 -7.53
C THR A 182 -2.55 2.46 -6.87
N CYS A 183 -2.98 3.54 -6.20
CA CYS A 183 -2.12 4.50 -5.52
C CYS A 183 -1.01 5.04 -6.45
N LEU A 184 0.11 5.47 -5.87
CA LEU A 184 1.24 6.05 -6.61
C LEU A 184 1.98 5.04 -7.50
N LEU A 185 1.80 3.71 -7.26
CA LEU A 185 2.40 2.70 -8.12
C LEU A 185 2.01 2.84 -9.60
N TYR A 186 0.83 3.41 -9.88
CA TYR A 186 0.31 3.54 -11.25
C TYR A 186 0.01 4.98 -11.69
N THR A 187 -0.02 5.92 -10.76
CA THR A 187 -0.27 7.34 -11.07
C THR A 187 0.89 8.19 -10.58
N SER A 188 1.49 8.96 -11.49
CA SER A 188 2.39 10.03 -11.07
C SER A 188 1.63 11.01 -10.19
N PRO A 189 2.24 11.55 -9.13
CA PRO A 189 1.65 12.66 -8.40
C PRO A 189 1.50 13.82 -9.38
N SER A 190 0.26 14.20 -9.67
CA SER A 190 -0.08 15.39 -10.45
C SER A 190 0.15 16.64 -9.62
#